data_9fd48ba07f9274d7e427b43adfe32236
#
_entry.id   9fd48ba07f9274d7e427b43adfe32236
#
_cell.length_a   1.000
_cell.length_b   1.000
_cell.length_c   1.000
_cell.angle_alpha   90.00
_cell.angle_beta   90.00
_cell.angle_gamma   90.00
#
_symmetry.space_group_name_H-M   'P 1'
#
loop_
_entity.id
_entity.type
_entity.pdbx_description
1 polymer ?
#
loop_
_entity_poly.entity_id
_entity_poly.type
_entity_poly.pdbx_seq_one_letter_code
_entity_poly.pdbx_strand_id
1 'polypeptide(L)'
;DNLRHLAEKEDIHVAHAVIWSQHAIDGGGADGSVSYPYYPSAEHFCKPAQGKNDFIDCVSLDGWTMDFICARRTGAMGHGIEGFNSRRGVGPIETYKGWGVDLGNLEVMHTQSLHFDKGFELNGFGWITNIWETQMYYEFGKDFLLSALRTWIQSTTKRWPDVKYVSFGEFGELWRQAHPANDWNYNFVERGSGLGDSYNNLEIKWFMNPKFRLALLRDWHKKGSPTYVIDFTRYDFRAEEPADPSVEHPHKDWSLMNVINQKGTRPQDKPVTFDRLSDD
;
A
#
# COMPACT_ATOMS: atom_id res chain seq x y z
N ASP A 1 12.35 14.09 13.55
CA ASP A 1 13.68 14.76 13.58
C ASP A 1 14.87 13.80 13.59
N ASN A 2 14.85 12.73 14.37
CA ASN A 2 16.00 11.82 14.49
C ASN A 2 16.31 11.07 13.19
N LEU A 3 15.29 10.57 12.47
CA LEU A 3 15.49 9.86 11.21
C LEU A 3 15.96 10.82 10.10
N ARG A 4 15.41 12.01 10.06
CA ARG A 4 15.85 13.06 9.14
C ARG A 4 17.31 13.41 9.37
N HIS A 5 17.66 13.72 10.62
CA HIS A 5 19.02 14.05 10.98
C HIS A 5 20.00 12.92 10.69
N LEU A 6 19.58 11.67 10.90
CA LEU A 6 20.38 10.50 10.55
C LEU A 6 20.58 10.39 9.04
N ALA A 7 19.53 10.55 8.26
CA ALA A 7 19.59 10.48 6.79
C ALA A 7 20.54 11.55 6.24
N GLU A 8 20.43 12.79 6.71
CA GLU A 8 21.31 13.89 6.31
C GLU A 8 22.76 13.65 6.73
N LYS A 9 23.00 13.17 7.96
CA LYS A 9 24.32 12.94 8.51
C LYS A 9 25.07 11.78 7.86
N GLU A 10 24.37 10.69 7.58
CA GLU A 10 24.92 9.44 7.08
C GLU A 10 24.76 9.30 5.56
N ASP A 11 24.33 10.35 4.88
CA ASP A 11 24.12 10.40 3.42
C ASP A 11 23.19 9.29 2.91
N ILE A 12 22.07 9.07 3.62
CA ILE A 12 21.09 8.04 3.29
C ILE A 12 20.01 8.66 2.40
N HIS A 13 19.92 8.20 1.18
CA HIS A 13 18.99 8.74 0.17
C HIS A 13 17.75 7.89 -0.08
N VAL A 14 17.72 6.68 0.42
CA VAL A 14 16.60 5.75 0.23
C VAL A 14 16.26 5.09 1.56
N ALA A 15 15.01 5.12 1.92
CA ALA A 15 14.51 4.46 3.12
C ALA A 15 13.26 3.64 2.80
N HIS A 16 13.02 2.63 3.61
CA HIS A 16 11.77 1.87 3.61
C HIS A 16 11.34 1.71 5.06
N ALA A 17 10.28 2.37 5.44
CA ALA A 17 9.84 2.38 6.83
C ALA A 17 8.44 1.83 7.03
N VAL A 18 7.62 1.81 6.01
CA VAL A 18 6.21 1.43 6.14
C VAL A 18 5.88 0.35 5.12
N ILE A 19 5.25 -0.71 5.60
CA ILE A 19 4.72 -1.79 4.79
C ILE A 19 3.21 -1.65 4.76
N TRP A 20 2.60 -1.74 3.58
CA TRP A 20 1.14 -1.74 3.40
C TRP A 20 0.44 -0.50 3.98
N SER A 21 1.03 0.64 3.74
CA SER A 21 0.60 1.91 4.29
C SER A 21 -0.78 2.37 3.83
N GLN A 22 -1.27 1.92 2.68
CA GLN A 22 -2.57 2.36 2.19
C GLN A 22 -3.73 1.93 3.08
N HIS A 23 -3.54 1.00 4.01
CA HIS A 23 -4.61 0.55 4.88
C HIS A 23 -4.19 -0.04 6.22
N ALA A 24 -2.97 0.17 6.67
CA ALA A 24 -2.52 -0.23 7.99
C ALA A 24 -2.98 -1.62 8.42
N ILE A 25 -2.64 -2.61 7.64
CA ILE A 25 -3.15 -3.97 7.78
C ILE A 25 -2.79 -4.58 9.12
N ASP A 26 -1.57 -4.39 9.56
CA ASP A 26 -1.01 -5.15 10.67
C ASP A 26 -1.22 -4.51 12.05
N GLY A 27 -1.69 -3.29 12.13
CA GLY A 27 -1.66 -2.60 13.41
C GLY A 27 -2.94 -1.90 13.85
N GLY A 28 -3.93 -1.82 13.04
CA GLY A 28 -5.04 -0.91 13.37
C GLY A 28 -4.59 0.55 13.45
N GLY A 29 -3.31 0.78 13.29
CA GLY A 29 -2.69 2.08 13.22
C GLY A 29 -2.88 2.70 11.86
N ALA A 30 -2.90 3.99 11.82
CA ALA A 30 -3.55 4.71 10.79
C ALA A 30 -2.75 5.40 9.77
N ASP A 31 -1.52 5.16 9.75
CA ASP A 31 -0.61 6.01 9.02
C ASP A 31 -0.58 5.66 7.55
N GLY A 32 -1.68 5.94 6.89
CA GLY A 32 -1.77 5.74 5.48
C GLY A 32 -0.87 6.68 4.71
N SER A 33 0.33 6.24 4.39
CA SER A 33 1.17 6.95 3.45
C SER A 33 0.66 6.77 2.02
N VAL A 34 1.42 7.27 1.08
CA VAL A 34 1.04 7.31 -0.33
C VAL A 34 1.06 5.94 -1.00
N SER A 35 1.83 4.98 -0.48
CA SER A 35 2.07 3.66 -1.09
C SER A 35 2.80 3.71 -2.45
N TYR A 36 3.34 4.83 -2.81
CA TYR A 36 4.22 5.09 -3.95
C TYR A 36 5.44 5.86 -3.44
N PRO A 37 6.54 5.94 -4.20
CA PRO A 37 7.72 6.69 -3.77
C PRO A 37 7.40 8.16 -3.52
N TYR A 38 7.91 8.71 -2.43
CA TYR A 38 7.76 10.12 -2.04
C TYR A 38 8.89 10.56 -1.11
N TYR A 39 9.06 11.86 -0.96
CA TYR A 39 9.94 12.41 0.07
C TYR A 39 9.13 12.68 1.33
N PRO A 40 9.51 12.10 2.48
CA PRO A 40 8.74 12.24 3.71
C PRO A 40 8.91 13.60 4.37
N SER A 41 7.91 13.97 5.14
CA SER A 41 7.91 15.16 6.00
C SER A 41 8.80 14.98 7.23
N ALA A 42 9.37 16.07 7.71
CA ALA A 42 10.04 16.11 9.00
C ALA A 42 9.07 15.93 10.18
N GLU A 43 7.78 16.17 9.97
CA GLU A 43 6.77 15.99 11.02
C GLU A 43 6.42 14.51 11.22
N HIS A 44 6.28 13.77 10.11
CA HIS A 44 5.88 12.37 10.17
C HIS A 44 6.34 11.62 8.92
N PHE A 45 6.94 10.46 9.11
CA PHE A 45 7.56 9.70 8.03
C PHE A 45 6.54 9.26 6.95
N CYS A 46 5.31 8.93 7.33
CA CYS A 46 4.26 8.52 6.38
C CYS A 46 3.59 9.71 5.68
N LYS A 47 3.94 10.92 6.02
CA LYS A 47 3.44 12.14 5.41
C LYS A 47 4.40 12.63 4.34
N PRO A 48 3.95 12.94 3.12
CA PRO A 48 4.77 13.62 2.13
C PRO A 48 5.20 15.02 2.60
N ALA A 49 6.40 15.41 2.25
CA ALA A 49 6.94 16.73 2.57
C ALA A 49 6.08 17.86 2.00
N GLN A 50 5.84 18.89 2.80
CA GLN A 50 5.00 20.05 2.50
C GLN A 50 5.82 21.29 2.18
N GLY A 51 6.65 21.23 1.16
CA GLY A 51 7.47 22.34 0.71
C GLY A 51 8.96 22.21 1.04
N LYS A 52 9.74 23.19 0.65
CA LYS A 52 11.21 23.11 0.65
C LYS A 52 11.81 22.95 2.06
N ASN A 53 11.21 23.54 3.06
CA ASN A 53 11.74 23.49 4.43
C ASN A 53 11.44 22.17 5.14
N ASP A 54 10.51 21.41 4.61
CA ASP A 54 10.09 20.10 5.12
C ASP A 54 10.72 18.94 4.32
N PHE A 55 11.36 19.26 3.21
CA PHE A 55 11.96 18.33 2.28
C PHE A 55 13.32 17.83 2.79
N ILE A 56 13.53 16.53 2.70
CA ILE A 56 14.86 15.91 2.81
C ILE A 56 15.11 15.04 1.57
N ASP A 57 16.33 14.96 1.13
CA ASP A 57 16.74 14.18 -0.04
C ASP A 57 16.90 12.69 0.31
N CYS A 58 15.85 12.12 0.87
CA CYS A 58 15.75 10.71 1.20
C CYS A 58 14.35 10.21 0.80
N VAL A 59 14.27 9.42 -0.26
CA VAL A 59 12.99 8.90 -0.73
C VAL A 59 12.50 7.76 0.17
N SER A 60 11.23 7.79 0.51
CA SER A 60 10.54 6.66 1.12
C SER A 60 9.96 5.77 0.03
N LEU A 61 10.36 4.50 0.05
CA LEU A 61 9.76 3.45 -0.77
C LEU A 61 8.80 2.65 0.08
N ASP A 62 7.54 2.98 -0.04
CA ASP A 62 6.50 2.33 0.73
C ASP A 62 5.99 1.05 0.07
N GLY A 63 5.42 0.17 0.87
CA GLY A 63 4.86 -1.09 0.39
C GLY A 63 3.42 -0.92 -0.11
N TRP A 64 3.14 -1.46 -1.26
CA TRP A 64 1.79 -1.55 -1.79
C TRP A 64 1.16 -2.91 -1.45
N THR A 65 -0.06 -2.94 -0.94
CA THR A 65 -0.82 -4.19 -0.80
C THR A 65 -1.14 -4.73 -2.19
N MET A 66 -0.90 -6.00 -2.40
CA MET A 66 -1.03 -6.61 -3.71
C MET A 66 -2.47 -6.54 -4.24
N ASP A 67 -3.45 -6.95 -3.44
CA ASP A 67 -4.88 -6.83 -3.74
C ASP A 67 -5.62 -6.32 -2.51
N PHE A 68 -5.90 -5.03 -2.49
CA PHE A 68 -6.62 -4.39 -1.40
C PHE A 68 -8.05 -4.90 -1.25
N ILE A 69 -8.72 -5.24 -2.35
CA ILE A 69 -10.08 -5.78 -2.33
C ILE A 69 -10.12 -7.12 -1.61
N CYS A 70 -9.19 -8.01 -1.96
CA CYS A 70 -9.05 -9.30 -1.31
C CYS A 70 -8.62 -9.17 0.16
N ALA A 71 -7.58 -8.40 0.42
CA ALA A 71 -7.04 -8.19 1.76
C ALA A 71 -8.11 -7.63 2.72
N ARG A 72 -8.89 -6.68 2.26
CA ARG A 72 -9.98 -6.09 3.01
C ARG A 72 -11.08 -7.11 3.38
N ARG A 73 -11.41 -7.99 2.46
CA ARG A 73 -12.46 -8.99 2.68
C ARG A 73 -12.00 -10.18 3.52
N THR A 74 -10.75 -10.54 3.44
CA THR A 74 -10.19 -11.63 4.25
C THR A 74 -9.94 -11.24 5.71
N GLY A 75 -10.21 -10.00 6.08
CA GLY A 75 -9.98 -9.52 7.44
C GLY A 75 -8.52 -9.19 7.74
N ALA A 76 -7.67 -9.16 6.71
CA ALA A 76 -6.26 -8.80 6.86
C ALA A 76 -6.04 -7.35 7.33
N MET A 77 -7.10 -6.55 7.37
CA MET A 77 -7.05 -5.13 7.72
C MET A 77 -7.40 -4.88 9.19
N GLY A 78 -6.67 -5.48 10.10
CA GLY A 78 -6.79 -5.20 11.53
C GLY A 78 -7.93 -5.89 12.27
N HIS A 79 -8.47 -6.96 11.72
CA HIS A 79 -9.57 -7.70 12.32
C HIS A 79 -9.16 -9.09 12.80
N GLY A 80 -8.26 -9.17 13.75
CA GLY A 80 -7.92 -10.44 14.36
C GLY A 80 -7.42 -11.46 13.33
N ILE A 81 -6.36 -11.12 12.66
CA ILE A 81 -5.74 -12.01 11.68
C ILE A 81 -5.27 -13.27 12.40
N GLU A 82 -5.95 -14.36 12.16
CA GLU A 82 -5.54 -15.66 12.64
C GLU A 82 -4.62 -16.32 11.61
N GLY A 83 -3.34 -15.96 11.66
CA GLY A 83 -2.31 -16.55 10.83
C GLY A 83 -2.32 -16.12 9.36
N PHE A 84 -1.33 -16.57 8.63
CA PHE A 84 -1.07 -16.14 7.24
C PHE A 84 -2.14 -16.55 6.23
N ASN A 85 -2.93 -17.59 6.50
CA ASN A 85 -3.97 -18.03 5.58
C ASN A 85 -5.10 -17.00 5.38
N SER A 86 -5.29 -16.10 6.33
CA SER A 86 -6.29 -15.02 6.24
C SER A 86 -5.75 -13.76 5.57
N ARG A 87 -4.47 -13.72 5.23
CA ARG A 87 -3.80 -12.54 4.67
C ARG A 87 -3.69 -12.57 3.14
N ARG A 88 -4.54 -13.33 2.48
CA ARG A 88 -4.61 -13.33 1.01
C ARG A 88 -4.82 -11.92 0.46
N GLY A 89 -4.07 -11.56 -0.55
CA GLY A 89 -4.08 -10.24 -1.16
C GLY A 89 -3.14 -9.22 -0.50
N VAL A 90 -2.53 -9.54 0.64
CA VAL A 90 -1.54 -8.66 1.29
C VAL A 90 -0.23 -8.68 0.53
N GLY A 91 0.30 -9.88 0.30
CA GLY A 91 1.52 -10.08 -0.47
C GLY A 91 1.49 -11.35 -1.30
N PRO A 92 2.48 -11.59 -2.14
CA PRO A 92 2.53 -12.79 -2.98
C PRO A 92 2.55 -14.06 -2.16
N ILE A 93 3.41 -14.13 -1.14
CA ILE A 93 3.60 -15.38 -0.38
C ILE A 93 2.35 -15.80 0.39
N GLU A 94 1.68 -14.86 1.03
CA GLU A 94 0.43 -15.11 1.73
C GLU A 94 -0.68 -15.54 0.75
N THR A 95 -0.67 -14.97 -0.43
CA THR A 95 -1.60 -15.32 -1.52
C THR A 95 -1.36 -16.76 -1.98
N TYR A 96 -0.11 -17.14 -2.22
CA TYR A 96 0.25 -18.53 -2.53
C TYR A 96 -0.09 -19.48 -1.38
N LYS A 97 0.15 -19.07 -0.15
CA LYS A 97 -0.16 -19.90 1.02
C LYS A 97 -1.67 -20.11 1.18
N GLY A 98 -2.46 -19.07 0.97
CA GLY A 98 -3.90 -19.11 1.14
C GLY A 98 -4.65 -19.90 0.07
N TRP A 99 -4.15 -19.92 -1.17
CA TRP A 99 -4.84 -20.57 -2.31
C TRP A 99 -4.05 -21.71 -2.96
N GLY A 100 -2.83 -21.98 -2.48
CA GLY A 100 -1.89 -22.87 -3.16
C GLY A 100 -1.18 -22.19 -4.32
N VAL A 101 -0.12 -22.83 -4.81
CA VAL A 101 0.78 -22.20 -5.80
C VAL A 101 0.07 -21.90 -7.11
N ASP A 102 -0.75 -22.80 -7.62
CA ASP A 102 -1.39 -22.65 -8.95
C ASP A 102 -2.43 -21.53 -8.97
N LEU A 103 -3.42 -21.58 -8.07
CA LEU A 103 -4.46 -20.53 -7.98
C LEU A 103 -3.89 -19.23 -7.46
N GLY A 104 -2.99 -19.29 -6.49
CA GLY A 104 -2.29 -18.11 -5.98
C GLY A 104 -1.50 -17.39 -7.06
N ASN A 105 -0.90 -18.16 -8.01
CA ASN A 105 -0.19 -17.54 -9.12
C ASN A 105 -1.12 -16.80 -10.10
N LEU A 106 -2.34 -17.26 -10.31
CA LEU A 106 -3.31 -16.54 -11.14
C LEU A 106 -3.65 -15.18 -10.50
N GLU A 107 -3.86 -15.16 -9.20
CA GLU A 107 -4.12 -13.95 -8.44
C GLU A 107 -2.93 -12.99 -8.47
N VAL A 108 -1.74 -13.49 -8.16
CA VAL A 108 -0.50 -12.69 -8.16
C VAL A 108 -0.24 -12.08 -9.54
N MET A 109 -0.42 -12.83 -10.62
CA MET A 109 -0.25 -12.32 -11.99
C MET A 109 -1.32 -11.29 -12.38
N HIS A 110 -2.55 -11.45 -11.89
CA HIS A 110 -3.61 -10.46 -12.11
C HIS A 110 -3.24 -9.14 -11.43
N THR A 111 -2.95 -9.17 -10.14
CA THR A 111 -2.65 -7.97 -9.37
C THR A 111 -1.36 -7.28 -9.81
N GLN A 112 -0.31 -8.07 -10.16
CA GLN A 112 0.90 -7.49 -10.76
C GLN A 112 0.61 -6.79 -12.09
N SER A 113 -0.35 -7.26 -12.89
CA SER A 113 -0.71 -6.57 -14.13
C SER A 113 -1.32 -5.19 -13.89
N LEU A 114 -2.02 -4.99 -12.78
CA LEU A 114 -2.51 -3.68 -12.40
C LEU A 114 -1.35 -2.74 -12.05
N HIS A 115 -0.33 -3.25 -11.35
CA HIS A 115 0.84 -2.46 -10.98
C HIS A 115 1.78 -2.20 -12.17
N PHE A 116 2.05 -3.19 -13.00
CA PHE A 116 3.01 -3.05 -14.10
C PHE A 116 2.37 -2.43 -15.34
N ASP A 117 1.25 -2.98 -15.81
CA ASP A 117 0.65 -2.51 -17.06
C ASP A 117 -0.10 -1.19 -16.83
N LYS A 118 -1.05 -1.17 -15.89
CA LYS A 118 -1.85 0.02 -15.59
C LYS A 118 -1.06 1.08 -14.83
N GLY A 119 -0.24 0.69 -13.89
CA GLY A 119 0.63 1.61 -13.16
C GLY A 119 1.57 2.35 -14.11
N PHE A 120 2.16 1.64 -15.08
CA PHE A 120 2.99 2.25 -16.11
C PHE A 120 2.21 3.22 -17.02
N GLU A 121 1.01 2.83 -17.47
CA GLU A 121 0.13 3.69 -18.27
C GLU A 121 -0.22 5.00 -17.53
N LEU A 122 -0.49 4.92 -16.24
CA LEU A 122 -0.98 6.04 -15.46
C LEU A 122 0.13 6.94 -14.89
N ASN A 123 1.29 6.38 -14.57
CA ASN A 123 2.34 7.06 -13.81
C ASN A 123 3.70 7.10 -14.52
N GLY A 124 3.84 6.46 -15.69
CA GLY A 124 5.10 6.40 -16.44
C GLY A 124 6.08 5.34 -15.92
N PHE A 125 5.74 4.63 -14.85
CA PHE A 125 6.49 3.47 -14.35
C PHE A 125 5.54 2.47 -13.68
N GLY A 126 5.94 1.21 -13.67
CA GLY A 126 5.28 0.15 -12.92
C GLY A 126 6.25 -0.43 -11.92
N TRP A 127 5.82 -0.63 -10.70
CA TRP A 127 6.63 -1.26 -9.69
C TRP A 127 5.78 -2.03 -8.70
N ILE A 128 6.40 -2.96 -8.00
CA ILE A 128 5.80 -3.66 -6.87
C ILE A 128 6.89 -3.99 -5.86
N THR A 129 6.59 -3.75 -4.62
CA THR A 129 7.45 -4.15 -3.51
C THR A 129 7.11 -5.57 -3.09
N ASN A 130 8.11 -6.42 -2.99
CA ASN A 130 7.94 -7.77 -2.46
C ASN A 130 8.87 -8.00 -1.30
N ILE A 131 8.27 -8.37 -0.18
CA ILE A 131 8.99 -8.76 1.03
C ILE A 131 8.81 -10.26 1.22
N TRP A 132 9.94 -10.94 1.35
CA TRP A 132 10.02 -12.37 1.63
C TRP A 132 10.74 -12.54 2.96
N GLU A 133 9.95 -12.59 4.02
CA GLU A 133 10.49 -12.65 5.37
C GLU A 133 11.13 -14.02 5.66
N THR A 134 12.26 -14.00 6.32
CA THR A 134 12.99 -15.23 6.72
C THR A 134 12.13 -16.15 7.59
N GLN A 135 11.23 -15.56 8.38
CA GLN A 135 10.29 -16.29 9.22
C GLN A 135 9.39 -17.23 8.41
N MET A 136 8.96 -16.82 7.22
CA MET A 136 8.10 -17.64 6.35
C MET A 136 8.75 -18.94 5.93
N TYR A 137 10.09 -18.99 5.91
CA TYR A 137 10.83 -20.23 5.64
C TYR A 137 10.56 -21.31 6.68
N TYR A 138 10.45 -20.92 7.93
CA TYR A 138 10.17 -21.84 9.04
C TYR A 138 8.68 -22.16 9.17
N GLU A 139 7.82 -21.17 8.95
CA GLU A 139 6.38 -21.33 9.15
C GLU A 139 5.69 -22.08 8.00
N PHE A 140 6.10 -21.82 6.75
CA PHE A 140 5.46 -22.41 5.58
C PHE A 140 6.18 -23.65 5.05
N GLY A 141 7.40 -23.86 5.47
CA GLY A 141 8.28 -24.92 5.01
C GLY A 141 9.06 -24.53 3.74
N LYS A 142 10.30 -25.00 3.72
CA LYS A 142 11.28 -24.67 2.66
C LYS A 142 10.77 -24.97 1.25
N ASP A 143 10.23 -26.16 1.04
CA ASP A 143 9.86 -26.62 -0.30
C ASP A 143 8.70 -25.83 -0.88
N PHE A 144 7.72 -25.49 -0.04
CA PHE A 144 6.63 -24.61 -0.44
C PHE A 144 7.14 -23.22 -0.80
N LEU A 145 7.94 -22.61 0.07
CA LEU A 145 8.46 -21.26 -0.14
C LEU A 145 9.28 -21.16 -1.43
N LEU A 146 10.18 -22.12 -1.65
CA LEU A 146 11.00 -22.15 -2.87
C LEU A 146 10.16 -22.42 -4.13
N SER A 147 9.11 -23.24 -4.04
CA SER A 147 8.19 -23.46 -5.15
C SER A 147 7.42 -22.19 -5.49
N ALA A 148 6.86 -21.51 -4.51
CA ALA A 148 6.14 -20.25 -4.68
C ALA A 148 7.05 -19.16 -5.27
N LEU A 149 8.25 -18.97 -4.71
CA LEU A 149 9.22 -17.99 -5.20
C LEU A 149 9.63 -18.27 -6.65
N ARG A 150 9.94 -19.52 -6.97
CA ARG A 150 10.29 -19.92 -8.33
C ARG A 150 9.16 -19.66 -9.31
N THR A 151 7.93 -20.06 -8.96
CA THR A 151 6.74 -19.85 -9.78
C THR A 151 6.51 -18.37 -10.02
N TRP A 152 6.61 -17.55 -8.98
CA TRP A 152 6.45 -16.11 -9.08
C TRP A 152 7.48 -15.48 -10.03
N ILE A 153 8.78 -15.73 -9.84
CA ILE A 153 9.85 -15.19 -10.68
C ILE A 153 9.69 -15.63 -12.14
N GLN A 154 9.43 -16.93 -12.38
CA GLN A 154 9.27 -17.47 -13.72
C GLN A 154 8.04 -16.89 -14.43
N SER A 155 6.91 -16.80 -13.76
CA SER A 155 5.68 -16.25 -14.31
C SER A 155 5.80 -14.75 -14.60
N THR A 156 6.41 -14.01 -13.70
CA THR A 156 6.68 -12.57 -13.85
C THR A 156 7.62 -12.31 -15.04
N THR A 157 8.76 -12.99 -15.10
CA THR A 157 9.72 -12.84 -16.19
C THR A 157 9.13 -13.25 -17.53
N LYS A 158 8.32 -14.30 -17.56
CA LYS A 158 7.65 -14.76 -18.80
C LYS A 158 6.64 -13.74 -19.31
N ARG A 159 5.88 -13.11 -18.42
CA ARG A 159 4.83 -12.15 -18.79
C ARG A 159 5.39 -10.78 -19.12
N TRP A 160 6.41 -10.35 -18.40
CA TRP A 160 7.10 -9.07 -18.57
C TRP A 160 8.60 -9.30 -18.74
N PRO A 161 9.05 -9.64 -19.97
CA PRO A 161 10.46 -9.97 -20.21
C PRO A 161 11.44 -8.85 -19.88
N ASP A 162 10.98 -7.61 -19.93
CA ASP A 162 11.80 -6.41 -19.66
C ASP A 162 11.75 -5.99 -18.18
N VAL A 163 11.06 -6.75 -17.30
CA VAL A 163 11.01 -6.45 -15.88
C VAL A 163 12.39 -6.53 -15.26
N LYS A 164 12.70 -5.57 -14.41
CA LYS A 164 13.96 -5.54 -13.67
C LYS A 164 13.72 -5.91 -12.22
N TYR A 165 14.54 -6.81 -11.74
CA TYR A 165 14.63 -7.13 -10.31
C TYR A 165 15.75 -6.28 -9.73
N VAL A 166 15.38 -5.31 -8.93
CA VAL A 166 16.29 -4.33 -8.36
C VAL A 166 16.17 -4.29 -6.84
N SER A 167 17.20 -3.84 -6.18
CA SER A 167 17.11 -3.53 -4.75
C SER A 167 16.31 -2.25 -4.51
N PHE A 168 15.86 -2.03 -3.26
CA PHE A 168 15.23 -0.77 -2.88
C PHE A 168 16.13 0.43 -3.17
N GLY A 169 17.43 0.30 -2.86
CA GLY A 169 18.40 1.35 -3.12
C GLY A 169 18.46 1.73 -4.58
N GLU A 170 18.61 0.75 -5.47
CA GLU A 170 18.66 1.00 -6.93
C GLU A 170 17.38 1.65 -7.45
N PHE A 171 16.23 1.16 -7.04
CA PHE A 171 14.97 1.75 -7.47
C PHE A 171 14.80 3.17 -6.93
N GLY A 172 15.11 3.40 -5.65
CA GLY A 172 15.02 4.71 -5.03
C GLY A 172 15.91 5.75 -5.70
N GLU A 173 17.14 5.38 -6.08
CA GLU A 173 18.03 6.27 -6.80
C GLU A 173 17.53 6.60 -8.21
N LEU A 174 16.97 5.63 -8.94
CA LEU A 174 16.35 5.87 -10.24
C LEU A 174 15.16 6.82 -10.11
N TRP A 175 14.36 6.65 -9.08
CA TRP A 175 13.19 7.51 -8.84
C TRP A 175 13.63 8.94 -8.45
N ARG A 176 14.60 9.10 -7.57
CA ARG A 176 15.16 10.42 -7.17
C ARG A 176 15.66 11.21 -8.36
N GLN A 177 16.39 10.56 -9.27
CA GLN A 177 16.89 11.21 -10.49
C GLN A 177 15.75 11.74 -11.38
N ALA A 178 14.64 11.02 -11.45
CA ALA A 178 13.45 11.42 -12.22
C ALA A 178 12.58 12.46 -11.49
N HIS A 179 12.63 12.49 -10.16
CA HIS A 179 11.78 13.33 -9.31
C HIS A 179 12.64 14.11 -8.30
N PRO A 180 13.35 15.16 -8.72
CA PRO A 180 14.22 15.93 -7.83
C PRO A 180 13.44 16.80 -6.83
N ALA A 181 12.13 16.81 -6.91
CA ALA A 181 11.22 17.52 -6.03
C ALA A 181 9.98 16.68 -5.74
N ASN A 182 9.23 17.05 -4.70
CA ASN A 182 8.01 16.35 -4.30
C ASN A 182 6.81 16.84 -5.13
N ASP A 183 6.90 16.70 -6.46
CA ASP A 183 5.96 17.20 -7.46
C ASP A 183 5.17 16.09 -8.19
N TRP A 184 5.20 14.89 -7.65
CA TRP A 184 4.51 13.73 -8.19
C TRP A 184 2.99 13.80 -8.04
N ASN A 185 2.29 13.09 -8.94
CA ASN A 185 0.85 12.90 -8.92
C ASN A 185 0.53 11.48 -9.41
N TYR A 186 0.10 10.62 -8.52
CA TYR A 186 -0.11 9.22 -8.81
C TYR A 186 -1.58 8.86 -8.92
N ASN A 187 -1.85 7.97 -9.85
CA ASN A 187 -3.14 7.34 -10.02
C ASN A 187 -2.96 5.82 -10.02
N PHE A 188 -3.86 5.11 -9.37
CA PHE A 188 -3.86 3.67 -9.40
C PHE A 188 -5.29 3.14 -9.49
N VAL A 189 -5.47 2.00 -10.18
CA VAL A 189 -6.77 1.36 -10.34
C VAL A 189 -6.64 -0.09 -9.95
N GLU A 190 -7.40 -0.48 -8.96
CA GLU A 190 -7.55 -1.87 -8.53
C GLU A 190 -8.88 -2.42 -9.02
N ARG A 191 -8.85 -3.65 -9.49
CA ARG A 191 -10.04 -4.42 -9.83
C ARG A 191 -9.83 -5.85 -9.37
N GLY A 192 -10.81 -6.42 -8.72
CA GLY A 192 -10.73 -7.80 -8.28
C GLY A 192 -10.59 -8.79 -9.45
N SER A 193 -9.85 -9.85 -9.21
CA SER A 193 -9.59 -10.92 -10.20
C SER A 193 -10.80 -11.81 -10.47
N GLY A 194 -11.72 -11.87 -9.52
CA GLY A 194 -12.82 -12.85 -9.50
C GLY A 194 -12.48 -14.13 -8.73
N LEU A 195 -11.27 -14.27 -8.21
CA LEU A 195 -10.86 -15.41 -7.40
C LEU A 195 -11.20 -15.18 -5.92
N GLY A 196 -11.94 -16.11 -5.33
CA GLY A 196 -12.25 -16.07 -3.91
C GLY A 196 -12.80 -14.71 -3.45
N ASP A 197 -12.07 -14.04 -2.57
CA ASP A 197 -12.45 -12.76 -1.99
C ASP A 197 -12.05 -11.55 -2.84
N SER A 198 -11.36 -11.75 -3.95
CA SER A 198 -11.01 -10.71 -4.92
C SER A 198 -12.18 -10.46 -5.89
N TYR A 199 -13.17 -9.72 -5.44
CA TYR A 199 -14.43 -9.55 -6.18
C TYR A 199 -14.28 -8.69 -7.42
N ASN A 200 -14.51 -9.27 -8.60
CA ASN A 200 -14.36 -8.60 -9.90
C ASN A 200 -15.45 -7.56 -10.22
N ASN A 201 -16.50 -7.48 -9.42
CA ASN A 201 -17.49 -6.42 -9.47
C ASN A 201 -17.09 -5.15 -8.70
N LEU A 202 -15.96 -5.19 -8.02
CA LEU A 202 -15.41 -4.04 -7.29
C LEU A 202 -14.24 -3.44 -8.06
N GLU A 203 -14.21 -2.12 -8.07
CA GLU A 203 -13.10 -1.34 -8.59
C GLU A 203 -12.79 -0.21 -7.61
N ILE A 204 -11.51 -0.02 -7.31
CA ILE A 204 -11.05 1.09 -6.49
C ILE A 204 -10.12 1.96 -7.33
N LYS A 205 -10.37 3.26 -7.32
CA LYS A 205 -9.49 4.26 -7.93
C LYS A 205 -8.83 5.07 -6.85
N TRP A 206 -7.50 5.07 -6.89
CA TRP A 206 -6.65 5.86 -6.01
C TRP A 206 -6.13 7.09 -6.73
N PHE A 207 -6.17 8.22 -6.04
CA PHE A 207 -5.62 9.50 -6.47
C PHE A 207 -4.73 10.01 -5.34
N MET A 208 -3.46 10.24 -5.63
CA MET A 208 -2.46 10.55 -4.62
C MET A 208 -1.54 11.65 -5.10
N ASN A 209 -1.31 12.63 -4.27
CA ASN A 209 -0.34 13.70 -4.48
C ASN A 209 0.22 14.16 -3.12
N PRO A 210 1.18 15.08 -3.05
CA PRO A 210 1.75 15.49 -1.78
C PRO A 210 0.76 16.09 -0.76
N LYS A 211 -0.45 16.42 -1.17
CA LYS A 211 -1.46 17.03 -0.29
C LYS A 211 -2.52 16.08 0.21
N PHE A 212 -2.83 15.03 -0.55
CA PHE A 212 -3.87 14.08 -0.17
C PHE A 212 -3.73 12.72 -0.84
N ARG A 213 -4.41 11.76 -0.26
CA ARG A 213 -4.74 10.47 -0.85
C ARG A 213 -6.26 10.29 -0.81
N LEU A 214 -6.84 9.89 -1.93
CA LEU A 214 -8.27 9.64 -2.10
C LEU A 214 -8.49 8.27 -2.73
N ALA A 215 -9.39 7.47 -2.16
CA ALA A 215 -9.82 6.20 -2.75
C ALA A 215 -11.32 6.17 -2.97
N LEU A 216 -11.70 5.82 -4.19
CA LEU A 216 -13.09 5.71 -4.64
C LEU A 216 -13.41 4.25 -4.98
N LEU A 217 -14.33 3.65 -4.23
CA LEU A 217 -14.83 2.30 -4.49
C LEU A 217 -16.09 2.36 -5.34
N ARG A 218 -16.12 1.64 -6.44
CA ARG A 218 -17.30 1.41 -7.26
C ARG A 218 -17.74 -0.05 -7.22
N ASP A 219 -19.02 -0.26 -7.02
CA ASP A 219 -19.65 -1.59 -7.02
C ASP A 219 -20.57 -1.74 -8.23
N TRP A 220 -20.13 -2.52 -9.20
CA TRP A 220 -20.85 -2.72 -10.48
C TRP A 220 -22.08 -3.61 -10.37
N HIS A 221 -22.21 -4.41 -9.29
CA HIS A 221 -23.38 -5.27 -9.11
C HIS A 221 -24.53 -4.57 -8.44
N LYS A 222 -24.30 -3.45 -7.79
CA LYS A 222 -25.37 -2.66 -7.21
C LYS A 222 -26.10 -1.84 -8.28
N LYS A 223 -27.41 -1.72 -8.14
CA LYS A 223 -28.24 -0.90 -9.02
C LYS A 223 -27.72 0.54 -9.03
N GLY A 224 -27.44 1.06 -10.24
CA GLY A 224 -26.86 2.39 -10.39
C GLY A 224 -25.35 2.45 -10.22
N SER A 225 -24.68 1.32 -9.94
CA SER A 225 -23.23 1.24 -9.77
C SER A 225 -22.67 2.37 -8.88
N PRO A 226 -23.10 2.45 -7.62
CA PRO A 226 -22.74 3.57 -6.75
C PRO A 226 -21.23 3.66 -6.55
N THR A 227 -20.74 4.87 -6.40
CA THR A 227 -19.36 5.16 -6.05
C THR A 227 -19.31 5.69 -4.62
N TYR A 228 -18.35 5.19 -3.85
CA TYR A 228 -18.17 5.52 -2.45
C TYR A 228 -16.77 6.05 -2.21
N VAL A 229 -16.62 7.05 -1.37
CA VAL A 229 -15.32 7.43 -0.82
C VAL A 229 -14.99 6.46 0.30
N ILE A 230 -13.88 5.75 0.19
CA ILE A 230 -13.43 4.78 1.20
C ILE A 230 -12.18 5.22 1.94
N ASP A 231 -11.45 6.17 1.39
CA ASP A 231 -10.29 6.80 2.02
C ASP A 231 -10.20 8.25 1.54
N PHE A 232 -10.02 9.18 2.45
CA PHE A 232 -9.61 10.54 2.17
C PHE A 232 -8.67 11.01 3.29
N THR A 233 -7.37 10.93 3.03
CA THR A 233 -6.32 11.32 3.95
C THR A 233 -5.70 12.62 3.48
N ARG A 234 -5.61 13.61 4.35
CA ARG A 234 -5.01 14.91 4.07
C ARG A 234 -3.60 14.99 4.65
N TYR A 235 -2.66 15.38 3.80
CA TYR A 235 -1.25 15.55 4.18
C TYR A 235 -0.85 17.02 4.40
N ASP A 236 -1.68 17.97 3.98
CA ASP A 236 -1.45 19.39 4.16
C ASP A 236 -1.81 19.92 5.56
N PHE A 237 -2.33 19.06 6.43
CA PHE A 237 -2.49 19.34 7.85
C PHE A 237 -1.27 18.86 8.65
N ARG A 238 -1.10 19.43 9.81
CA ARG A 238 -0.08 19.00 10.74
C ARG A 238 -0.35 17.57 11.20
N ALA A 239 0.71 16.76 11.30
CA ALA A 239 0.64 15.48 11.96
C ALA A 239 0.55 15.68 13.47
N GLU A 240 -0.34 14.96 14.13
CA GLU A 240 -0.50 15.02 15.58
C GLU A 240 0.04 13.73 16.20
N GLU A 241 1.01 13.90 17.10
CA GLU A 241 1.43 12.80 17.96
C GLU A 241 0.36 12.55 19.03
N PRO A 242 0.08 11.29 19.37
CA PRO A 242 -0.76 11.01 20.53
C PRO A 242 -0.15 11.60 21.80
N ALA A 243 -0.95 12.23 22.61
CA ALA A 243 -0.52 12.85 23.86
C ALA A 243 0.09 11.85 24.86
N ASP A 244 -0.22 10.58 24.72
CA ASP A 244 0.31 9.48 25.51
C ASP A 244 0.47 8.21 24.64
N PRO A 245 1.70 7.96 24.16
CA PRO A 245 2.03 6.75 23.40
C PRO A 245 2.21 5.53 24.31
N SER A 246 1.56 5.47 25.47
CA SER A 246 1.72 4.42 26.45
C SER A 246 1.22 3.07 25.95
N VAL A 247 1.72 2.01 26.59
CA VAL A 247 1.33 0.62 26.35
C VAL A 247 -0.18 0.38 26.56
N GLU A 248 -0.85 1.23 27.33
CA GLU A 248 -2.29 1.16 27.59
C GLU A 248 -3.14 1.61 26.40
N HIS A 249 -2.53 2.34 25.47
CA HIS A 249 -3.19 2.79 24.26
C HIS A 249 -2.36 2.45 23.00
N PRO A 250 -2.04 1.18 22.79
CA PRO A 250 -1.17 0.76 21.67
C PRO A 250 -1.78 1.03 20.29
N HIS A 251 -3.03 1.46 20.23
CA HIS A 251 -3.77 1.79 19.01
C HIS A 251 -4.15 3.28 18.93
N LYS A 252 -3.63 4.11 19.81
CA LYS A 252 -3.69 5.56 19.61
C LYS A 252 -2.67 5.96 18.60
N ASP A 253 -3.15 5.96 17.45
CA ASP A 253 -2.43 6.16 16.24
C ASP A 253 -1.97 7.59 16.11
N TRP A 254 -0.78 7.76 15.64
CA TRP A 254 -0.33 8.96 15.01
C TRP A 254 -1.37 9.38 13.98
N SER A 255 -1.98 10.50 14.14
CA SER A 255 -3.00 10.88 13.20
C SER A 255 -2.47 11.79 12.12
N LEU A 256 -2.26 11.20 10.99
CA LEU A 256 -2.47 11.94 9.76
C LEU A 256 -3.95 12.28 9.70
N MET A 257 -4.29 13.49 9.31
CA MET A 257 -5.67 13.93 9.23
C MET A 257 -6.47 13.12 8.21
N ASN A 258 -7.06 12.05 8.69
CA ASN A 258 -7.99 11.24 7.95
C ASN A 258 -9.37 11.88 8.03
N VAL A 259 -9.86 12.37 6.92
CA VAL A 259 -11.22 12.89 6.80
C VAL A 259 -12.19 11.71 6.68
N ILE A 260 -11.86 10.76 5.82
CA ILE A 260 -12.57 9.51 5.64
C ILE A 260 -11.54 8.41 5.56
N ASN A 261 -11.59 7.48 6.47
CA ASN A 261 -10.72 6.33 6.44
C ASN A 261 -11.45 5.13 7.03
N GLN A 262 -11.50 4.06 6.29
CA GLN A 262 -12.13 2.83 6.75
C GLN A 262 -11.20 1.94 7.54
N LYS A 263 -10.00 2.37 7.68
CA LYS A 263 -9.03 1.72 8.39
C LYS A 263 -9.32 1.66 9.87
N GLY A 264 -9.06 0.53 10.42
CA GLY A 264 -9.13 0.29 11.85
C GLY A 264 -10.48 0.56 12.48
N THR A 265 -11.39 1.17 11.81
CA THR A 265 -12.71 1.43 12.34
C THR A 265 -13.60 0.23 12.20
N ARG A 266 -14.45 0.06 13.12
CA ARG A 266 -15.32 -1.10 13.20
C ARG A 266 -16.76 -0.71 13.35
N PRO A 267 -17.54 -1.15 12.65
CA PRO A 267 -17.69 -1.73 11.35
C PRO A 267 -17.55 -0.62 10.33
N GLN A 268 -16.42 -0.23 10.24
CA GLN A 268 -15.92 0.88 9.56
C GLN A 268 -16.27 0.96 8.18
N ASP A 269 -16.61 0.06 7.85
CA ASP A 269 -16.91 -0.16 6.52
C ASP A 269 -18.26 0.43 6.16
N LYS A 270 -18.48 1.65 6.55
CA LYS A 270 -19.55 2.51 6.08
C LYS A 270 -18.96 3.56 5.14
N PRO A 271 -18.72 3.20 3.87
CA PRO A 271 -18.24 4.16 2.90
C PRO A 271 -19.23 5.32 2.77
N VAL A 272 -18.71 6.50 2.63
CA VAL A 272 -19.52 7.70 2.42
C VAL A 272 -19.75 7.85 0.91
N THR A 273 -20.97 8.13 0.51
CA THR A 273 -21.30 8.49 -0.87
C THR A 273 -20.94 9.94 -1.15
N PHE A 274 -20.72 10.28 -2.40
CA PHE A 274 -20.46 11.67 -2.80
C PHE A 274 -21.59 12.62 -2.40
N ASP A 275 -22.82 12.14 -2.43
CA ASP A 275 -23.99 12.94 -2.05
C ASP A 275 -23.92 13.44 -0.59
N ARG A 276 -23.24 12.69 0.27
CA ARG A 276 -23.02 13.09 1.67
C ARG A 276 -21.85 14.04 1.86
N LEU A 277 -20.90 14.07 0.93
CA LEU A 277 -19.76 15.00 1.00
C LEU A 277 -20.14 16.41 0.52
N SER A 278 -21.25 16.54 -0.21
CA SER A 278 -21.73 17.84 -0.68
C SER A 278 -22.56 18.60 0.37
N ASP A 279 -22.95 17.91 1.45
CA ASP A 279 -23.80 18.49 2.51
C ASP A 279 -22.98 18.95 3.73
N ASP A 280 -21.69 18.68 3.77
CA ASP A 280 -20.73 19.08 4.80
C ASP A 280 -19.78 20.18 4.28
#